data_454a8aeb00a60f6ce016fbdb4e923664
#
_entry.id   454a8aeb00a60f6ce016fbdb4e923664
#
_cell.length_a   1.000
_cell.length_b   1.000
_cell.length_c   1.000
_cell.angle_alpha   90.00
_cell.angle_beta   90.00
_cell.angle_gamma   90.00
#
_symmetry.space_group_name_H-M   'P 1'
#
loop_
_entity.id
_entity.type
_entity.pdbx_description
1 polymer ?
#
loop_
_entity_poly.entity_id
_entity_poly.type
_entity_poly.pdbx_seq_one_letter_code
_entity_poly.pdbx_strand_id
1 'polypeptide(L)'
;CAALKAAGALELRESEPWRLERGTLYVVVRGDSALMAFRLPEGKPRGFLLAAAHDDSPTFKLRENAEVRAPGDTLRLSVEPYGGGIWRGWLDRPLSVAGRVMVRQGSAL
;
A
#
# COMPACT_ATOMS: atom_id res chain seq x y z
N CYS A 1 8.61 -4.39 5.18
CA CYS A 1 9.99 -4.19 4.70
C CYS A 1 11.03 -4.49 5.79
N ALA A 2 10.88 -3.98 7.04
CA ALA A 2 11.87 -4.16 8.11
C ALA A 2 12.23 -5.64 8.37
N ALA A 3 11.22 -6.52 8.45
CA ALA A 3 11.45 -7.95 8.67
C ALA A 3 12.27 -8.61 7.54
N LEU A 4 12.05 -8.23 6.28
CA LEU A 4 12.81 -8.74 5.14
C LEU A 4 14.26 -8.25 5.17
N LYS A 5 14.49 -6.98 5.52
CA LYS A 5 15.84 -6.44 5.70
C LYS A 5 16.58 -7.14 6.85
N ALA A 6 15.90 -7.39 7.97
CA ALA A 6 16.47 -8.14 9.08
C ALA A 6 16.81 -9.59 8.70
N ALA A 7 16.08 -10.18 7.73
CA ALA A 7 16.37 -11.48 7.14
C ALA A 7 17.45 -11.44 6.04
N GLY A 8 18.14 -10.32 5.86
CA GLY A 8 19.23 -10.15 4.90
C GLY A 8 18.79 -9.76 3.48
N ALA A 9 17.56 -9.28 3.28
CA ALA A 9 17.15 -8.82 1.97
C ALA A 9 17.85 -7.52 1.59
N LEU A 10 18.37 -7.46 0.36
CA LEU A 10 18.94 -6.26 -0.22
C LEU A 10 17.84 -5.44 -0.90
N GLU A 11 17.75 -4.17 -0.56
CA GLU A 11 16.79 -3.27 -1.17
C GLU A 11 17.26 -2.81 -2.54
N LEU A 12 16.38 -2.91 -3.53
CA LEU A 12 16.59 -2.42 -4.88
C LEU A 12 15.71 -1.19 -5.12
N ARG A 13 16.26 -0.22 -5.83
CA ARG A 13 15.50 0.96 -6.29
C ARG A 13 15.11 0.79 -7.74
N GLU A 14 13.85 1.06 -8.07
CA GLU A 14 13.35 0.94 -9.45
C GLU A 14 14.02 1.91 -10.44
N SER A 15 14.53 3.04 -9.93
CA SER A 15 15.24 4.05 -10.72
C SER A 15 16.69 3.70 -11.06
N GLU A 16 17.21 2.60 -10.53
CA GLU A 16 18.61 2.21 -10.68
C GLU A 16 18.74 0.89 -11.46
N PRO A 17 19.80 0.69 -12.24
CA PRO A 17 20.08 -0.62 -12.84
C PRO A 17 20.33 -1.69 -11.78
N TRP A 18 19.62 -2.79 -11.85
CA TRP A 18 19.76 -3.88 -10.89
C TRP A 18 20.92 -4.80 -11.25
N ARG A 19 21.82 -4.98 -10.29
CA ARG A 19 22.86 -6.00 -10.33
C ARG A 19 22.46 -7.12 -9.39
N LEU A 20 22.01 -8.23 -9.97
CA LEU A 20 21.42 -9.33 -9.20
C LEU A 20 22.41 -10.48 -9.08
N GLU A 21 22.59 -10.96 -7.86
CA GLU A 21 23.43 -12.10 -7.51
C GLU A 21 22.56 -13.33 -7.16
N ARG A 22 23.03 -14.49 -7.56
CA ARG A 22 22.35 -15.76 -7.26
C ARG A 22 22.33 -16.03 -5.76
N GLY A 23 21.31 -16.75 -5.27
CA GLY A 23 21.12 -17.06 -3.85
C GLY A 23 20.63 -15.89 -3.00
N THR A 24 20.64 -14.67 -3.53
CA THR A 24 20.35 -13.46 -2.79
C THR A 24 18.86 -13.15 -2.76
N LEU A 25 18.39 -12.69 -1.61
CA LEU A 25 17.03 -12.17 -1.39
C LEU A 25 17.02 -10.66 -1.65
N TYR A 26 16.08 -10.23 -2.47
CA TYR A 26 15.89 -8.82 -2.82
C TYR A 26 14.50 -8.33 -2.39
N VAL A 27 14.40 -7.04 -2.13
CA VAL A 27 13.13 -6.35 -1.86
C VAL A 27 13.05 -5.04 -2.62
N VAL A 28 11.91 -4.78 -3.21
CA VAL A 28 11.56 -3.51 -3.88
C VAL A 28 10.34 -2.94 -3.21
N VAL A 29 10.35 -1.66 -2.89
CA VAL A 29 9.21 -0.92 -2.35
C VAL A 29 8.79 0.12 -3.36
N ARG A 30 7.51 0.13 -3.71
CA ARG A 30 6.94 1.09 -4.67
C ARG A 30 5.94 1.99 -3.96
N GLY A 31 6.17 3.30 -4.02
CA GLY A 31 5.25 4.32 -3.54
C GLY A 31 4.84 4.18 -2.06
N ASP A 32 5.68 3.56 -1.23
CA ASP A 32 5.43 3.26 0.19
C ASP A 32 4.15 2.44 0.47
N SER A 33 3.56 1.84 -0.57
CA SER A 33 2.28 1.15 -0.48
C SER A 33 2.25 -0.22 -1.16
N ALA A 34 3.32 -0.61 -1.84
CA ALA A 34 3.45 -1.94 -2.43
C ALA A 34 4.87 -2.47 -2.22
N LEU A 35 4.98 -3.78 -2.08
CA LEU A 35 6.24 -4.45 -1.84
C LEU A 35 6.33 -5.71 -2.68
N MET A 36 7.48 -5.92 -3.29
CA MET A 36 7.84 -7.18 -3.93
C MET A 36 9.14 -7.69 -3.32
N ALA A 37 9.15 -8.95 -2.88
CA ALA A 37 10.38 -9.61 -2.48
C ALA A 37 10.60 -10.85 -3.35
N PHE A 38 11.84 -11.10 -3.74
CA PHE A 38 12.18 -12.27 -4.54
C PHE A 38 13.58 -12.77 -4.22
N ARG A 39 13.77 -14.08 -4.41
CA ARG A 39 15.08 -14.72 -4.29
C ARG A 39 15.46 -15.33 -5.62
N LEU A 40 16.67 -15.07 -6.07
CA LEU A 40 17.23 -15.78 -7.21
C LEU A 40 17.79 -17.14 -6.75
N PRO A 41 17.54 -18.21 -7.50
CA PRO A 41 18.13 -19.51 -7.18
C PRO A 41 19.65 -19.49 -7.42
N GLU A 42 20.38 -20.34 -6.74
CA GLU A 42 21.81 -20.52 -6.99
C GLU A 42 22.07 -21.15 -8.36
N GLY A 43 21.19 -22.06 -8.75
CA GLY A 43 21.25 -22.74 -10.04
C GLY A 43 20.47 -22.02 -11.15
N LYS A 44 20.32 -22.71 -12.31
CA LYS A 44 19.49 -22.20 -13.41
C LYS A 44 18.01 -22.21 -13.01
N PRO A 45 17.27 -21.11 -13.18
CA PRO A 45 15.85 -21.08 -12.90
C PRO A 45 15.08 -22.08 -13.76
N ARG A 46 14.15 -22.82 -13.16
CA ARG A 46 13.26 -23.76 -13.87
C ARG A 46 11.82 -23.24 -13.95
N GLY A 47 11.52 -22.14 -13.27
CA GLY A 47 10.20 -21.54 -13.20
C GLY A 47 10.12 -20.52 -12.08
N PHE A 48 8.90 -20.07 -11.81
CA PHE A 48 8.59 -19.11 -10.75
C PHE A 48 7.62 -19.75 -9.76
N LEU A 49 7.87 -19.53 -8.48
CA LEU A 49 6.90 -19.73 -7.41
C LEU A 49 6.45 -18.36 -6.96
N LEU A 50 5.15 -18.07 -7.13
CA LEU A 50 4.59 -16.76 -6.80
C LEU A 50 3.61 -16.90 -5.62
N ALA A 51 3.76 -15.99 -4.66
CA ALA A 51 2.77 -15.76 -3.61
C ALA A 51 2.40 -14.29 -3.63
N ALA A 52 1.12 -13.99 -3.63
CA ALA A 52 0.61 -12.63 -3.62
C ALA A 52 -0.48 -12.48 -2.56
N ALA A 53 -0.47 -11.33 -1.89
CA ALA A 53 -1.48 -10.95 -0.92
C ALA A 53 -1.62 -9.43 -0.94
N HIS A 54 -2.77 -8.92 -0.49
CA HIS A 54 -2.89 -7.50 -0.19
C HIS A 54 -2.21 -7.19 1.16
N ASP A 55 -1.68 -6.01 1.32
CA ASP A 55 -0.99 -5.54 2.53
C ASP A 55 -1.71 -4.37 3.22
N ASP A 56 -2.87 -3.97 2.68
CA ASP A 56 -3.78 -2.99 3.25
C ASP A 56 -4.95 -3.67 3.98
N SER A 57 -5.73 -2.89 4.72
CA SER A 57 -6.97 -3.33 5.36
C SER A 57 -8.18 -2.79 4.61
N PRO A 58 -9.28 -3.56 4.49
CA PRO A 58 -10.55 -3.03 4.00
C PRO A 58 -11.00 -1.82 4.84
N THR A 59 -11.53 -0.79 4.18
CA THR A 59 -11.91 0.46 4.82
C THR A 59 -13.02 1.17 4.06
N PHE A 60 -13.55 2.26 4.61
CA PHE A 60 -14.31 3.23 3.85
C PHE A 60 -13.38 4.23 3.20
N LYS A 61 -13.48 4.39 1.90
CA LYS A 61 -12.73 5.38 1.12
C LYS A 61 -13.58 6.62 0.92
N LEU A 62 -13.02 7.79 1.17
CA LEU A 62 -13.68 9.05 0.85
C LEU A 62 -13.86 9.17 -0.66
N ARG A 63 -15.07 9.58 -1.10
CA ARG A 63 -15.35 9.90 -2.49
C ARG A 63 -14.73 11.24 -2.88
N GLU A 64 -14.58 11.47 -4.18
CA GLU A 64 -14.36 12.81 -4.69
C GLU A 64 -15.55 13.70 -4.29
N ASN A 65 -15.27 14.93 -3.86
CA ASN A 65 -16.30 15.84 -3.32
C ASN A 65 -17.10 15.20 -2.16
N ALA A 66 -16.38 14.63 -1.20
CA ALA A 66 -16.97 13.86 -0.10
C ALA A 66 -17.86 14.68 0.84
N GLU A 67 -17.73 16.00 0.89
CA GLU A 67 -18.44 16.86 1.82
C GLU A 67 -19.93 16.99 1.47
N VAL A 68 -20.79 16.62 2.40
CA VAL A 68 -22.24 16.75 2.28
C VAL A 68 -22.76 17.51 3.50
N ARG A 69 -23.32 18.69 3.26
CA ARG A 69 -23.99 19.46 4.31
C ARG A 69 -25.33 18.83 4.67
N ALA A 70 -25.59 18.71 5.95
CA ALA A 70 -26.82 18.16 6.51
C ALA A 70 -27.46 19.17 7.47
N PRO A 71 -28.76 19.03 7.79
CA PRO A 71 -29.43 19.90 8.76
C PRO A 71 -28.70 20.00 10.10
N GLY A 72 -28.78 21.16 10.77
CA GLY A 72 -28.16 21.40 12.06
C GLY A 72 -26.65 21.62 12.00
N ASP A 73 -26.16 22.27 10.94
CA ASP A 73 -24.72 22.56 10.69
C ASP A 73 -23.82 21.33 10.74
N THR A 74 -24.40 20.18 10.44
CA THR A 74 -23.65 18.92 10.42
C THR A 74 -22.98 18.74 9.06
N LEU A 75 -21.67 18.46 9.08
CA LEU A 75 -20.92 18.02 7.90
C LEU A 75 -20.84 16.49 7.90
N ARG A 76 -21.25 15.87 6.81
CA ARG A 76 -21.10 14.45 6.55
C ARG A 76 -20.07 14.20 5.47
N LEU A 77 -19.34 13.10 5.58
CA LEU A 77 -18.41 12.66 4.56
C LEU A 77 -19.01 11.47 3.80
N SER A 78 -19.17 11.65 2.49
CA SER A 78 -19.60 10.56 1.61
C SER A 78 -18.45 9.59 1.39
N VAL A 79 -18.72 8.33 1.60
CA VAL A 79 -17.73 7.25 1.51
C VAL A 79 -18.23 6.13 0.60
N GLU A 80 -17.30 5.30 0.18
CA GLU A 80 -17.57 4.04 -0.51
C GLU A 80 -16.82 2.90 0.18
N PRO A 81 -17.38 1.67 0.25
CA PRO A 81 -16.64 0.52 0.71
C PRO A 81 -15.45 0.23 -0.20
N TYR A 82 -14.28 0.02 0.39
CA TYR A 82 -13.08 -0.38 -0.33
C TYR A 82 -12.57 -1.71 0.21
N GLY A 83 -12.53 -2.72 -0.66
CA GLY A 83 -12.22 -4.09 -0.29
C GLY A 83 -13.39 -4.85 0.33
N GLY A 84 -13.18 -6.10 0.72
CA GLY A 84 -14.15 -6.94 1.40
C GLY A 84 -14.06 -6.77 2.91
N GLY A 85 -15.14 -6.32 3.55
CA GLY A 85 -15.16 -6.08 4.99
C GLY A 85 -16.51 -6.39 5.65
N ILE A 86 -16.50 -6.60 6.97
CA ILE A 86 -17.71 -6.73 7.79
C ILE A 86 -18.14 -5.31 8.19
N TRP A 87 -18.86 -4.64 7.29
CA TRP A 87 -19.22 -3.22 7.40
C TRP A 87 -20.12 -2.90 8.58
N ARG A 88 -20.94 -3.85 9.05
CA ARG A 88 -21.81 -3.65 10.20
C ARG A 88 -21.06 -3.25 11.47
N GLY A 89 -19.85 -3.75 11.66
CA GLY A 89 -19.01 -3.39 12.80
C GLY A 89 -18.45 -1.96 12.74
N TRP A 90 -18.64 -1.24 11.63
CA TRP A 90 -18.17 0.13 11.42
C TRP A 90 -19.25 1.19 11.69
N LEU A 91 -20.52 0.76 11.79
CA LEU A 91 -21.65 1.65 12.06
C LEU A 91 -21.73 1.98 13.54
N ASP A 92 -22.31 3.15 13.85
CA ASP A 92 -22.60 3.62 15.21
C ASP A 92 -21.37 3.67 16.15
N ARG A 93 -20.21 3.98 15.58
CA ARG A 93 -18.95 4.13 16.32
C ARG A 93 -18.10 5.26 15.77
N PRO A 94 -17.26 5.88 16.63
CA PRO A 94 -16.29 6.85 16.14
C PRO A 94 -15.33 6.22 15.15
N LEU A 95 -15.08 6.92 14.04
CA LEU A 95 -14.11 6.55 13.02
C LEU A 95 -13.13 7.71 12.84
N SER A 96 -11.90 7.40 12.50
CA SER A 96 -10.88 8.38 12.14
C SER A 96 -10.73 8.46 10.62
N VAL A 97 -10.14 9.56 10.16
CA VAL A 97 -9.75 9.74 8.76
C VAL A 97 -8.24 9.78 8.69
N ALA A 98 -7.66 9.00 7.79
CA ALA A 98 -6.24 9.00 7.52
C ALA A 98 -6.01 8.90 6.01
N GLY A 99 -4.94 9.50 5.51
CA GLY A 99 -4.64 9.46 4.09
C GLY A 99 -3.36 10.19 3.74
N ARG A 100 -3.04 10.15 2.45
CA ARG A 100 -1.94 10.90 1.85
C ARG A 100 -2.51 12.05 1.04
N VAL A 101 -1.98 13.24 1.27
CA VAL A 101 -2.34 14.43 0.50
C VAL A 101 -1.15 14.85 -0.35
N MET A 102 -1.35 14.96 -1.65
CA MET A 102 -0.35 15.50 -2.56
C MET A 102 -0.55 17.01 -2.69
N VAL A 103 0.47 17.77 -2.37
CA VAL A 103 0.46 19.23 -2.48
C VAL A 103 1.47 19.68 -3.51
N ARG A 104 1.10 20.70 -4.30
CA ARG A 104 2.05 21.32 -5.22
C ARG A 104 2.91 22.32 -4.46
N GLN A 105 4.22 22.14 -4.54
CA GLN A 105 5.18 23.09 -3.98
C GLN A 105 6.03 23.69 -5.13
N GLY A 106 5.71 24.92 -5.51
CA GLY A 106 6.30 25.53 -6.70
C GLY A 106 5.87 24.82 -7.98
N SER A 107 6.83 24.40 -8.80
CA SER A 107 6.60 23.61 -10.04
C SER A 107 6.64 22.10 -9.83
N ALA A 108 6.93 21.63 -8.62
CA ALA A 108 6.97 20.21 -8.27
C ALA A 108 5.67 19.75 -7.58
N LEU A 109 5.32 18.48 -7.78
CA LEU A 109 4.27 17.76 -7.03
C LEU A 109 4.90 16.97 -5.91
#